data_93250c69ba2e39b69c3f5b254f0bc65e
#
_entry.id   93250c69ba2e39b69c3f5b254f0bc65e
#
_cell.length_a   1.000
_cell.length_b   1.000
_cell.length_c   1.000
_cell.angle_alpha   90.00
_cell.angle_beta   90.00
_cell.angle_gamma   90.00
#
_symmetry.space_group_name_H-M   'P 1'
#
loop_
_entity.id
_entity.type
_entity.pdbx_description
1 polymer ?
#
loop_
_entity_poly.entity_id
_entity_poly.type
_entity_poly.pdbx_seq_one_letter_code
_entity_poly.pdbx_strand_id
1 'polypeptide(L)' 'MRMRHCTCGAEADVRRGTRRTADGRDEIVYRMVCPVCGQIGPAIPAAGKDEATAITEAVEAWNEMIARLRPLEA' A
#
# COMPACT_ATOMS: atom_id res chain seq x y z
N MET A 1 -3.52 -5.82 13.07
CA MET A 1 -2.42 -6.13 12.16
C MET A 1 -1.29 -5.12 12.34
N ARG A 2 -0.08 -5.60 12.28
CA ARG A 2 1.08 -4.75 12.45
C ARG A 2 1.63 -4.32 11.10
N MET A 3 1.82 -3.02 10.92
CA MET A 3 2.40 -2.50 9.70
C MET A 3 3.91 -2.33 9.88
N ARG A 4 4.68 -2.77 8.89
CA ARG A 4 6.14 -2.58 8.93
C ARG A 4 6.49 -1.14 8.60
N HIS A 5 7.53 -0.63 9.23
CA HIS A 5 8.09 0.66 8.85
C HIS A 5 8.75 0.56 7.48
N CYS A 6 8.83 1.70 6.78
CA CYS A 6 9.57 1.80 5.54
C CYS A 6 11.04 1.45 5.76
N THR A 7 11.75 1.12 4.70
CA THR A 7 13.18 0.85 4.77
C THR A 7 13.99 2.04 5.27
N CYS A 8 13.46 3.25 5.18
CA CYS A 8 14.10 4.44 5.74
C CYS A 8 13.83 4.61 7.25
N GLY A 9 13.00 3.74 7.84
CA GLY A 9 12.67 3.77 9.25
C GLY A 9 11.42 4.54 9.62
N ALA A 10 10.80 5.24 8.67
CA ALA A 10 9.61 6.04 8.94
C ALA A 10 8.35 5.18 8.87
N GLU A 11 7.31 5.60 9.56
CA GLU A 11 6.00 4.96 9.44
C GLU A 11 5.37 5.31 8.10
N ALA A 12 4.72 4.32 7.49
CA ALA A 12 3.98 4.53 6.27
C ALA A 12 2.55 5.02 6.57
N ASP A 13 1.98 5.76 5.62
CA ASP A 13 0.60 6.23 5.69
C ASP A 13 -0.21 5.58 4.59
N VAL A 14 -1.50 5.38 4.85
CA VAL A 14 -2.41 4.92 3.80
C VAL A 14 -2.86 6.12 2.97
N ARG A 15 -2.89 5.96 1.66
CA ARG A 15 -3.38 6.98 0.74
C ARG A 15 -4.47 6.41 -0.15
N ARG A 16 -5.53 7.17 -0.29
CA ARG A 16 -6.59 6.86 -1.24
C ARG A 16 -6.34 7.66 -2.51
N GLY A 17 -6.46 6.98 -3.63
CA GLY A 17 -6.31 7.63 -4.92
C GLY A 17 -7.28 7.05 -5.92
N THR A 18 -7.20 7.53 -7.14
CA THR A 18 -7.97 6.98 -8.25
C THR A 18 -7.03 6.63 -9.37
N ARG A 19 -7.42 5.62 -10.15
CA ARG A 19 -6.70 5.31 -11.38
C ARG A 19 -7.71 4.95 -12.46
N ARG A 20 -7.31 5.14 -13.70
CA ARG A 20 -8.15 4.81 -14.83
C ARG A 20 -7.96 3.36 -15.22
N THR A 21 -9.05 2.64 -15.36
CA THR A 21 -9.02 1.25 -15.81
C THR A 21 -8.92 1.19 -17.33
N ALA A 22 -8.67 -0.02 -17.85
CA ALA A 22 -8.53 -0.22 -19.28
C ALA A 22 -9.81 0.11 -20.06
N ASP A 23 -10.96 0.01 -19.42
CA ASP A 23 -12.25 0.33 -20.05
C ASP A 23 -12.66 1.80 -19.88
N GLY A 24 -11.74 2.64 -19.38
CA GLY A 24 -11.98 4.08 -19.28
C GLY A 24 -12.70 4.53 -18.02
N ARG A 25 -12.89 3.65 -17.06
CA ARG A 25 -13.54 4.01 -15.79
C ARG A 25 -12.50 4.41 -14.76
N ASP A 26 -12.91 5.24 -13.82
CA ASP A 26 -12.07 5.57 -12.68
C ASP A 26 -12.38 4.60 -11.56
N GLU A 27 -11.34 4.08 -10.92
CA GLU A 27 -11.53 3.23 -9.74
C GLU A 27 -10.75 3.78 -8.57
N ILE A 28 -11.30 3.59 -7.37
CA ILE A 28 -10.63 3.99 -6.14
C ILE A 28 -9.64 2.89 -5.76
N VAL A 29 -8.43 3.32 -5.39
CA VAL A 29 -7.38 2.41 -4.93
C VAL A 29 -6.82 2.91 -3.61
N TYR A 30 -6.31 1.98 -2.82
CA TYR A 30 -5.60 2.30 -1.59
C TYR A 30 -4.17 1.78 -1.70
N ARG A 31 -3.25 2.56 -1.19
CA ARG A 31 -1.83 2.17 -1.17
C ARG A 31 -1.17 2.76 0.06
N MET A 32 -0.08 2.13 0.48
CA MET A 32 0.74 2.68 1.55
C MET A 32 1.85 3.51 0.92
N VAL A 33 2.17 4.63 1.52
CA VAL A 33 3.27 5.48 1.07
C VAL A 33 4.11 5.90 2.26
N CYS A 34 5.40 6.08 2.03
CA CYS A 34 6.27 6.66 3.05
C CYS A 34 6.34 8.16 2.84
N PRO A 35 5.93 8.98 3.83
CA PRO A 35 5.93 10.42 3.65
C PRO A 35 7.35 11.02 3.68
N VAL A 36 8.33 10.25 4.09
CA VAL A 36 9.70 10.73 4.23
C VAL A 36 10.51 10.49 2.97
N CYS A 37 10.54 9.26 2.47
CA CYS A 37 11.37 8.92 1.30
C CYS A 37 10.57 8.76 0.02
N GLY A 38 9.24 8.79 0.10
CA GLY A 38 8.39 8.69 -1.09
C GLY A 38 8.17 7.27 -1.61
N GLN A 39 8.59 6.25 -0.88
CA GLN A 39 8.37 4.88 -1.30
C GLN A 39 6.87 4.56 -1.31
N ILE A 40 6.41 3.89 -2.35
CA ILE A 40 4.99 3.61 -2.58
C ILE A 40 4.78 2.12 -2.67
N GLY A 41 3.77 1.62 -1.95
CA GLY A 41 3.38 0.21 -2.00
C GLY A 41 2.41 -0.07 -3.15
N PRO A 42 2.07 -1.34 -3.35
CA PRO A 42 1.12 -1.71 -4.40
C PRO A 42 -0.25 -1.10 -4.19
N ALA A 43 -0.89 -0.69 -5.27
CA ALA A 43 -2.25 -0.16 -5.24
C ALA A 43 -3.25 -1.31 -5.17
N ILE A 44 -4.19 -1.21 -4.23
CA ILE A 44 -5.22 -2.23 -4.04
C ILE A 44 -6.56 -1.63 -4.48
N PRO A 45 -7.23 -2.22 -5.49
CA PRO A 45 -8.53 -1.72 -5.92
C PRO A 45 -9.56 -1.90 -4.81
N ALA A 46 -10.40 -0.89 -4.63
CA ALA A 46 -11.48 -0.94 -3.64
C ALA A 46 -12.76 -1.58 -4.17
N ALA A 47 -12.86 -1.83 -5.46
CA ALA A 47 -14.07 -2.35 -6.07
C ALA A 47 -14.45 -3.70 -5.46
N GLY A 48 -15.72 -3.82 -5.04
CA GLY A 48 -16.21 -5.04 -4.43
C GLY A 48 -15.77 -5.28 -2.99
N LYS A 49 -15.12 -4.30 -2.36
CA LYS A 49 -14.62 -4.40 -0.99
C LYS A 49 -15.04 -3.20 -0.19
N ASP A 50 -15.18 -3.38 1.12
CA ASP A 50 -15.32 -2.23 1.98
C ASP A 50 -13.95 -1.57 2.20
N GLU A 51 -13.98 -0.36 2.73
CA GLU A 51 -12.76 0.41 2.93
C GLU A 51 -11.79 -0.30 3.88
N ALA A 52 -12.31 -0.87 4.96
CA ALA A 52 -11.46 -1.54 5.94
C ALA A 52 -10.72 -2.73 5.32
N THR A 53 -11.41 -3.50 4.48
CA THR A 53 -10.80 -4.64 3.81
C THR A 53 -9.72 -4.19 2.82
N ALA A 54 -10.02 -3.16 2.04
CA ALA A 54 -9.06 -2.63 1.06
C ALA A 54 -7.81 -2.09 1.76
N ILE A 55 -7.98 -1.37 2.87
CA ILE A 55 -6.85 -0.84 3.63
C ILE A 55 -6.03 -1.99 4.23
N THR A 56 -6.68 -3.01 4.78
CA THR A 56 -5.98 -4.18 5.31
C THR A 56 -5.13 -4.85 4.23
N GLU A 57 -5.67 -5.01 3.04
CA GLU A 57 -4.92 -5.59 1.93
C GLU A 57 -3.75 -4.70 1.51
N ALA A 58 -3.94 -3.38 1.54
CA ALA A 58 -2.85 -2.46 1.23
C ALA A 58 -1.71 -2.58 2.25
N VAL A 59 -2.05 -2.71 3.53
CA VAL A 59 -1.05 -2.91 4.59
C VAL A 59 -0.31 -4.24 4.39
N GLU A 60 -1.04 -5.30 4.08
CA GLU A 60 -0.43 -6.61 3.83
C GLU A 60 0.53 -6.57 2.65
N ALA A 61 0.11 -5.91 1.57
CA ALA A 61 0.96 -5.77 0.38
C ALA A 61 2.21 -4.95 0.69
N TRP A 62 2.06 -3.89 1.49
CA TRP A 62 3.19 -3.09 1.95
C TRP A 62 4.17 -3.93 2.77
N ASN A 63 3.64 -4.68 3.75
CA ASN A 63 4.48 -5.52 4.61
C ASN A 63 5.27 -6.54 3.80
N GLU A 64 4.64 -7.15 2.80
CA GLU A 64 5.30 -8.10 1.93
C GLU A 64 6.39 -7.43 1.09
N MET A 65 6.09 -6.25 0.55
CA MET A 65 7.07 -5.50 -0.23
C MET A 65 8.29 -5.14 0.62
N ILE A 66 8.07 -4.63 1.83
CA ILE A 66 9.15 -4.24 2.72
C ILE A 66 9.99 -5.46 3.12
N ALA A 67 9.34 -6.59 3.36
CA ALA A 67 10.06 -7.82 3.69
C ALA A 67 10.99 -8.26 2.55
N ARG A 68 10.56 -8.06 1.31
CA ARG A 68 11.41 -8.37 0.15
C ARG A 68 12.58 -7.42 0.01
N LEU A 69 12.39 -6.16 0.39
CA LEU A 69 13.46 -5.16 0.34
C LEU A 69 14.50 -5.35 1.45
N ARG A 70 14.15 -6.11 2.49
CA ARG A 70 15.05 -6.41 3.60
C ARG A 70 15.12 -7.92 3.85
N PRO A 71 15.36 -8.73 2.84
CA PRO A 71 15.25 -10.18 3.00
C PRO A 71 16.32 -10.78 3.89
N LEU A 72 17.44 -10.12 4.04
CA LEU A 72 18.59 -10.64 4.79
C LEU A 72 18.78 -9.97 6.13
N GLU A 73 17.76 -9.32 6.62
CA GLU A 73 17.86 -8.72 7.94
C GLU A 73 17.97 -9.82 8.98
N ALA A 74 19.08 -9.86 9.61
CA ALA A 74 19.39 -10.90 10.57
C ALA A 74 18.92 -10.51 11.96
#